data_165ab8c8243217ee4d0cb72953d05fd5
#
_entry.id   165ab8c8243217ee4d0cb72953d05fd5
#
_cell.length_a   1.000
_cell.length_b   1.000
_cell.length_c   1.000
_cell.angle_alpha   90.00
_cell.angle_beta   90.00
_cell.angle_gamma   90.00
#
_symmetry.space_group_name_H-M   'P 1'
#
loop_
_entity.id
_entity.type
_entity.pdbx_description
1 polymer ?
#
loop_
_entity_poly.entity_id
_entity_poly.type
_entity_poly.pdbx_seq_one_letter_code
_entity_poly.pdbx_strand_id
1 'polypeptide(L)'
;MKTIGLIGGMSWESTIPYYRIINEKVKETLGGLHSARVILYSVEFAEIEECQATGQWDKSAGILGDAAKKLEAAGADFIVICTNTMHKVADQIQAGISVPVIHIADATADKLEAANIRRVALLGTKYTMTQDFYKSRLIARGFDVLIPDEKDVEIVNNVIYKELCLGEIREESRAEFSRIIAALKEKGAEAVILGCTEIGLLVQQESSALRIFDTTEIHAVRAAELALQD
;
A
#
# COMPACT_ATOMS: atom_id res chain seq x y z
N MET A 1 -22.85 2.38 9.25
CA MET A 1 -21.41 2.53 8.90
C MET A 1 -20.63 1.42 9.57
N LYS A 2 -19.89 0.64 8.81
CA LYS A 2 -19.03 -0.46 9.27
C LYS A 2 -17.79 0.06 10.01
N THR A 3 -17.23 -0.77 10.88
CA THR A 3 -16.00 -0.50 11.64
C THR A 3 -14.79 -1.03 10.90
N ILE A 4 -13.81 -0.18 10.66
CA ILE A 4 -12.58 -0.50 9.92
C ILE A 4 -11.51 -0.99 10.91
N GLY A 5 -10.96 -2.18 10.72
CA GLY A 5 -9.78 -2.66 11.44
C GLY A 5 -8.51 -2.36 10.65
N LEU A 6 -7.63 -1.52 11.19
CA LEU A 6 -6.34 -1.19 10.60
C LEU A 6 -5.21 -1.97 11.27
N ILE A 7 -4.42 -2.72 10.52
CA ILE A 7 -3.12 -3.25 10.95
C ILE A 7 -2.07 -2.26 10.45
N GLY A 8 -1.58 -1.42 11.35
CA GLY A 8 -0.61 -0.36 11.08
C GLY A 8 0.73 -0.59 11.78
N GLY A 9 1.57 0.43 11.78
CA GLY A 9 2.90 0.40 12.41
C GLY A 9 4.03 -0.12 11.52
N MET A 10 3.80 -0.23 10.21
CA MET A 10 4.77 -0.79 9.27
C MET A 10 5.07 0.13 8.04
N SER A 11 5.45 1.37 8.13
CA SER A 11 5.81 2.13 9.33
C SER A 11 4.61 2.81 10.01
N TRP A 12 4.86 3.49 11.17
CA TRP A 12 3.84 4.33 11.81
C TRP A 12 3.60 5.61 10.99
N GLU A 13 4.64 6.13 10.33
CA GLU A 13 4.56 7.29 9.44
C GLU A 13 3.56 7.06 8.31
N SER A 14 3.56 5.87 7.71
CA SER A 14 2.64 5.50 6.65
C SER A 14 1.22 5.18 7.16
N THR A 15 1.08 4.87 8.45
CA THR A 15 -0.22 4.57 9.06
C THR A 15 -1.04 5.84 9.31
N ILE A 16 -0.40 6.95 9.66
CA ILE A 16 -1.06 8.25 9.88
C ILE A 16 -1.89 8.71 8.65
N PRO A 17 -1.36 8.67 7.41
CA PRO A 17 -2.14 8.97 6.22
C PRO A 17 -3.42 8.14 6.07
N TYR A 18 -3.40 6.84 6.40
CA TYR A 18 -4.62 6.01 6.36
C TYR A 18 -5.72 6.57 7.24
N TYR A 19 -5.41 6.87 8.51
CA TYR A 19 -6.39 7.43 9.43
C TYR A 19 -6.95 8.76 8.94
N ARG A 20 -6.09 9.64 8.44
CA ARG A 20 -6.48 10.94 7.91
C ARG A 20 -7.37 10.80 6.67
N ILE A 21 -6.93 10.07 5.64
CA ILE A 21 -7.64 9.93 4.36
C ILE A 21 -9.02 9.29 4.56
N ILE A 22 -9.09 8.24 5.40
CA ILE A 22 -10.36 7.58 5.72
C ILE A 22 -11.35 8.59 6.33
N ASN A 23 -10.91 9.38 7.32
CA ASN A 23 -11.77 10.37 7.97
C ASN A 23 -12.15 11.53 7.05
N GLU A 24 -11.21 12.01 6.23
CA GLU A 24 -11.46 13.04 5.22
C GLU A 24 -12.53 12.56 4.23
N LYS A 25 -12.43 11.31 3.76
CA LYS A 25 -13.40 10.72 2.84
C LYS A 25 -14.80 10.55 3.46
N VAL A 26 -14.88 10.10 4.70
CA VAL A 26 -16.16 10.00 5.43
C VAL A 26 -16.77 11.38 5.63
N LYS A 27 -15.97 12.38 6.04
CA LYS A 27 -16.43 13.76 6.21
C LYS A 27 -16.89 14.38 4.90
N GLU A 28 -16.17 14.13 3.80
CA GLU A 28 -16.56 14.58 2.45
C GLU A 28 -17.93 14.02 2.05
N THR A 29 -18.19 12.75 2.37
CA THR A 29 -19.41 12.05 1.94
C THR A 29 -20.62 12.37 2.81
N LEU A 30 -20.46 12.45 4.14
CA LEU A 30 -21.57 12.62 5.09
C LEU A 30 -21.68 14.04 5.64
N GLY A 31 -20.63 14.86 5.54
CA GLY A 31 -20.59 16.22 6.04
C GLY A 31 -20.47 16.34 7.56
N GLY A 32 -20.54 17.58 8.05
CA GLY A 32 -20.67 17.89 9.48
C GLY A 32 -19.54 17.31 10.35
N LEU A 33 -19.93 16.70 11.47
CA LEU A 33 -19.01 16.09 12.45
C LEU A 33 -18.80 14.59 12.25
N HIS A 34 -19.21 14.05 11.11
CA HIS A 34 -19.03 12.63 10.82
C HIS A 34 -17.55 12.25 10.71
N SER A 35 -17.20 11.13 11.31
CA SER A 35 -15.88 10.48 11.25
C SER A 35 -16.04 8.97 11.11
N ALA A 36 -15.01 8.29 10.64
CA ALA A 36 -15.01 6.85 10.50
C ALA A 36 -14.95 6.14 11.86
N ARG A 37 -15.55 4.95 11.93
CA ARG A 37 -15.30 4.02 13.03
C ARG A 37 -14.05 3.22 12.71
N VAL A 38 -12.97 3.45 13.46
CA VAL A 38 -11.66 2.83 13.21
C VAL A 38 -11.12 2.21 14.48
N ILE A 39 -10.64 0.97 14.37
CA ILE A 39 -9.82 0.32 15.38
C ILE A 39 -8.44 0.13 14.76
N LEU A 40 -7.39 0.67 15.39
CA LEU A 40 -6.02 0.55 14.94
C LEU A 40 -5.24 -0.38 15.87
N TYR A 41 -4.65 -1.42 15.31
CA TYR A 41 -3.59 -2.20 15.95
C TYR A 41 -2.25 -1.87 15.28
N SER A 42 -1.40 -1.15 16.01
CA SER A 42 -0.06 -0.79 15.55
C SER A 42 0.94 -1.82 16.05
N VAL A 43 1.65 -2.48 15.09
CA VAL A 43 2.70 -3.46 15.41
C VAL A 43 4.06 -2.78 15.59
N GLU A 44 5.03 -3.50 16.16
CA GLU A 44 6.44 -3.06 16.20
C GLU A 44 7.11 -3.35 14.86
N PHE A 45 7.52 -2.27 14.14
CA PHE A 45 8.06 -2.41 12.79
C PHE A 45 9.40 -3.12 12.74
N ALA A 46 10.26 -2.91 13.74
CA ALA A 46 11.57 -3.58 13.76
C ALA A 46 11.44 -5.12 13.76
N GLU A 47 10.43 -5.67 14.47
CA GLU A 47 10.17 -7.11 14.47
C GLU A 47 9.70 -7.61 13.10
N ILE A 48 8.84 -6.85 12.42
CA ILE A 48 8.36 -7.19 11.07
C ILE A 48 9.47 -7.06 10.04
N GLU A 49 10.29 -6.01 10.12
CA GLU A 49 11.42 -5.79 9.22
C GLU A 49 12.47 -6.91 9.36
N GLU A 50 12.81 -7.32 10.58
CA GLU A 50 13.70 -8.47 10.83
C GLU A 50 13.14 -9.74 10.18
N CYS A 51 11.85 -9.99 10.29
CA CYS A 51 11.22 -11.14 9.63
C CYS A 51 11.32 -11.06 8.11
N GLN A 52 11.16 -9.86 7.51
CA GLN A 52 11.31 -9.64 6.07
C GLN A 52 12.76 -9.88 5.64
N ALA A 53 13.74 -9.29 6.33
CA ALA A 53 15.17 -9.38 6.02
C ALA A 53 15.71 -10.81 6.12
N THR A 54 15.19 -11.59 7.07
CA THR A 54 15.61 -13.00 7.31
C THR A 54 14.71 -14.03 6.62
N GLY A 55 13.68 -13.59 5.87
CA GLY A 55 12.76 -14.47 5.16
C GLY A 55 11.79 -15.25 6.04
N GLN A 56 11.57 -14.83 7.29
CA GLN A 56 10.67 -15.47 8.25
C GLN A 56 9.20 -15.03 8.04
N TRP A 57 8.68 -15.26 6.82
CA TRP A 57 7.35 -14.83 6.43
C TRP A 57 6.22 -15.47 7.25
N ASP A 58 6.38 -16.73 7.68
CA ASP A 58 5.39 -17.40 8.53
C ASP A 58 5.32 -16.79 9.93
N LYS A 59 6.45 -16.32 10.48
CA LYS A 59 6.46 -15.59 11.75
C LYS A 59 5.72 -14.25 11.61
N SER A 60 5.99 -13.49 10.58
CA SER A 60 5.27 -12.24 10.34
C SER A 60 3.77 -12.46 10.05
N ALA A 61 3.41 -13.54 9.36
CA ALA A 61 2.01 -13.94 9.17
C ALA A 61 1.33 -14.24 10.52
N GLY A 62 2.02 -14.89 11.46
CA GLY A 62 1.54 -15.13 12.81
C GLY A 62 1.27 -13.84 13.58
N ILE A 63 2.24 -12.90 13.58
CA ILE A 63 2.12 -11.60 14.27
C ILE A 63 0.93 -10.81 13.72
N LEU A 64 0.82 -10.69 12.39
CA LEU A 64 -0.27 -9.93 11.76
C LEU A 64 -1.60 -10.66 11.84
N GLY A 65 -1.61 -11.99 11.82
CA GLY A 65 -2.79 -12.81 12.05
C GLY A 65 -3.38 -12.63 13.44
N ASP A 66 -2.52 -12.55 14.46
CA ASP A 66 -2.96 -12.26 15.84
C ASP A 66 -3.48 -10.83 15.99
N ALA A 67 -2.88 -9.86 15.30
CA ALA A 67 -3.41 -8.49 15.22
C ALA A 67 -4.78 -8.47 14.57
N ALA A 68 -4.98 -9.20 13.46
CA ALA A 68 -6.26 -9.30 12.77
C ALA A 68 -7.36 -9.92 13.64
N LYS A 69 -7.06 -11.02 14.36
CA LYS A 69 -7.99 -11.65 15.32
C LYS A 69 -8.42 -10.70 16.43
N LYS A 70 -7.48 -9.89 16.96
CA LYS A 70 -7.80 -8.89 18.00
C LYS A 70 -8.70 -7.79 17.45
N LEU A 71 -8.47 -7.35 16.22
CA LEU A 71 -9.32 -6.36 15.55
C LEU A 71 -10.73 -6.92 15.29
N GLU A 72 -10.85 -8.16 14.81
CA GLU A 72 -12.13 -8.84 14.62
C GLU A 72 -12.86 -8.99 15.95
N ALA A 73 -12.19 -9.45 17.01
CA ALA A 73 -12.77 -9.58 18.35
C ALA A 73 -13.21 -8.22 18.95
N ALA A 74 -12.55 -7.12 18.57
CA ALA A 74 -12.93 -5.78 18.96
C ALA A 74 -14.08 -5.19 18.12
N GLY A 75 -14.60 -5.94 17.12
CA GLY A 75 -15.76 -5.56 16.32
C GLY A 75 -15.44 -4.88 15.00
N ALA A 76 -14.26 -5.12 14.42
CA ALA A 76 -13.97 -4.71 13.05
C ALA A 76 -14.80 -5.56 12.06
N ASP A 77 -15.43 -4.90 11.08
CA ASP A 77 -16.21 -5.55 10.03
C ASP A 77 -15.34 -6.03 8.85
N PHE A 78 -14.16 -5.47 8.71
CA PHE A 78 -13.13 -5.85 7.71
C PHE A 78 -11.75 -5.33 8.13
N ILE A 79 -10.70 -5.93 7.55
CA ILE A 79 -9.30 -5.62 7.86
C ILE A 79 -8.62 -4.93 6.69
N VAL A 80 -7.79 -3.93 7.01
CA VAL A 80 -6.92 -3.20 6.09
C VAL A 80 -5.48 -3.30 6.61
N ILE A 81 -4.59 -3.87 5.81
CA ILE A 81 -3.15 -3.94 6.11
C ILE A 81 -2.49 -2.67 5.55
N CYS A 82 -2.02 -1.77 6.41
CA CYS A 82 -1.54 -0.44 6.04
C CYS A 82 -0.12 -0.44 5.44
N THR A 83 0.21 -1.40 4.59
CA THR A 83 1.49 -1.53 3.88
C THR A 83 1.34 -2.46 2.68
N ASN A 84 2.15 -2.26 1.63
CA ASN A 84 2.12 -3.13 0.45
C ASN A 84 2.81 -4.48 0.71
N THR A 85 4.03 -4.49 1.25
CA THR A 85 4.88 -5.68 1.35
C THR A 85 4.21 -6.83 2.13
N MET A 86 3.48 -6.51 3.20
CA MET A 86 2.88 -7.54 4.04
C MET A 86 1.61 -8.16 3.44
N HIS A 87 1.11 -7.65 2.30
CA HIS A 87 0.12 -8.38 1.53
C HIS A 87 0.63 -9.71 0.96
N LYS A 88 1.95 -9.95 1.01
CA LYS A 88 2.53 -11.26 0.73
C LYS A 88 1.97 -12.37 1.62
N VAL A 89 1.56 -12.04 2.83
CA VAL A 89 0.98 -13.00 3.80
C VAL A 89 -0.53 -12.78 4.01
N ALA A 90 -1.18 -11.98 3.17
CA ALA A 90 -2.60 -11.65 3.30
C ALA A 90 -3.51 -12.89 3.31
N ASP A 91 -3.24 -13.88 2.48
CA ASP A 91 -4.03 -15.12 2.41
C ASP A 91 -3.89 -15.94 3.71
N GLN A 92 -2.69 -15.97 4.33
CA GLN A 92 -2.47 -16.61 5.63
C GLN A 92 -3.22 -15.88 6.76
N ILE A 93 -3.23 -14.54 6.73
CA ILE A 93 -4.00 -13.71 7.68
C ILE A 93 -5.51 -13.98 7.50
N GLN A 94 -5.99 -13.95 6.25
CA GLN A 94 -7.41 -14.19 5.93
C GLN A 94 -7.88 -15.57 6.39
N ALA A 95 -7.04 -16.59 6.30
CA ALA A 95 -7.38 -17.94 6.75
C ALA A 95 -7.64 -18.03 8.28
N GLY A 96 -7.17 -17.06 9.05
CA GLY A 96 -7.29 -17.02 10.50
C GLY A 96 -8.47 -16.21 11.05
N ILE A 97 -9.23 -15.51 10.21
CA ILE A 97 -10.33 -14.61 10.56
C ILE A 97 -11.54 -14.82 9.64
N SER A 98 -12.73 -14.41 10.08
CA SER A 98 -13.97 -14.52 9.30
C SER A 98 -14.31 -13.24 8.53
N VAL A 99 -13.85 -12.08 9.00
CA VAL A 99 -14.05 -10.79 8.32
C VAL A 99 -13.07 -10.65 7.15
N PRO A 100 -13.45 -9.98 6.04
CA PRO A 100 -12.61 -9.89 4.87
C PRO A 100 -11.37 -8.99 5.07
N VAL A 101 -10.24 -9.40 4.51
CA VAL A 101 -9.08 -8.54 4.28
C VAL A 101 -9.26 -7.81 2.95
N ILE A 102 -9.23 -6.48 2.98
CA ILE A 102 -9.28 -5.68 1.75
C ILE A 102 -7.87 -5.60 1.17
N HIS A 103 -7.68 -6.21 -0.01
CA HIS A 103 -6.34 -6.32 -0.59
C HIS A 103 -5.97 -5.05 -1.38
N ILE A 104 -4.82 -4.45 -1.06
CA ILE A 104 -4.35 -3.18 -1.65
C ILE A 104 -4.17 -3.27 -3.18
N ALA A 105 -3.69 -4.40 -3.71
CA ALA A 105 -3.53 -4.58 -5.15
C ALA A 105 -4.87 -4.66 -5.88
N ASP A 106 -5.91 -5.24 -5.27
CA ASP A 106 -7.24 -5.32 -5.86
C ASP A 106 -7.89 -3.93 -5.92
N ALA A 107 -7.77 -3.14 -4.85
CA ALA A 107 -8.23 -1.75 -4.84
C ALA A 107 -7.50 -0.89 -5.89
N THR A 108 -6.20 -1.11 -6.07
CA THR A 108 -5.39 -0.43 -7.10
C THR A 108 -5.85 -0.83 -8.50
N ALA A 109 -6.08 -2.12 -8.74
CA ALA A 109 -6.57 -2.62 -10.02
C ALA A 109 -7.94 -2.02 -10.38
N ASP A 110 -8.88 -1.91 -9.43
CA ASP A 110 -10.19 -1.27 -9.65
C ASP A 110 -10.03 0.18 -10.15
N LYS A 111 -9.11 0.95 -9.58
CA LYS A 111 -8.85 2.34 -9.99
C LYS A 111 -8.18 2.44 -11.36
N LEU A 112 -7.26 1.52 -11.67
CA LEU A 112 -6.61 1.44 -12.99
C LEU A 112 -7.61 1.08 -14.09
N GLU A 113 -8.51 0.12 -13.84
CA GLU A 113 -9.58 -0.27 -14.77
C GLU A 113 -10.53 0.90 -15.03
N ALA A 114 -10.97 1.59 -13.97
CA ALA A 114 -11.82 2.77 -14.08
C ALA A 114 -11.16 3.90 -14.88
N ALA A 115 -9.82 3.96 -14.90
CA ALA A 115 -9.05 4.92 -15.70
C ALA A 115 -8.72 4.42 -17.11
N ASN A 116 -9.15 3.19 -17.50
CA ASN A 116 -8.83 2.53 -18.77
C ASN A 116 -7.32 2.37 -19.03
N ILE A 117 -6.52 2.20 -17.98
CA ILE A 117 -5.08 1.96 -18.05
C ILE A 117 -4.85 0.46 -18.06
N ARG A 118 -3.88 -0.01 -18.87
CA ARG A 118 -3.55 -1.44 -18.98
C ARG A 118 -2.07 -1.73 -18.77
N ARG A 119 -1.19 -0.80 -19.06
CA ARG A 119 0.25 -0.98 -18.93
C ARG A 119 0.80 -0.04 -17.86
N VAL A 120 1.28 -0.58 -16.75
CA VAL A 120 1.63 0.19 -15.55
C VAL A 120 3.05 -0.04 -15.10
N ALA A 121 3.72 1.02 -14.67
CA ALA A 121 4.97 0.93 -13.92
C ALA A 121 4.65 0.64 -12.44
N LEU A 122 5.45 -0.20 -11.79
CA LEU A 122 5.34 -0.49 -10.36
C LEU A 122 6.65 -0.10 -9.66
N LEU A 123 6.57 0.86 -8.75
CA LEU A 123 7.63 1.23 -7.83
C LEU A 123 7.25 0.84 -6.41
N GLY A 124 8.18 0.28 -5.64
CA GLY A 124 7.95 -0.16 -4.27
C GLY A 124 9.21 -0.76 -3.66
N THR A 125 9.08 -1.47 -2.55
CA THR A 125 10.21 -2.25 -2.03
C THR A 125 10.64 -3.31 -3.05
N LYS A 126 11.87 -3.79 -2.93
CA LYS A 126 12.37 -4.89 -3.78
C LYS A 126 11.40 -6.09 -3.76
N TYR A 127 10.82 -6.39 -2.61
CA TYR A 127 9.80 -7.46 -2.48
C TYR A 127 8.57 -7.20 -3.35
N THR A 128 8.03 -5.99 -3.30
CA THR A 128 6.84 -5.60 -4.08
C THR A 128 7.12 -5.61 -5.58
N MET A 129 8.28 -5.11 -6.01
CA MET A 129 8.65 -5.05 -7.43
C MET A 129 9.00 -6.42 -8.01
N THR A 130 9.76 -7.26 -7.28
CA THR A 130 10.34 -8.48 -7.84
C THR A 130 9.56 -9.75 -7.55
N GLN A 131 8.81 -9.82 -6.44
CA GLN A 131 8.03 -11.00 -6.08
C GLN A 131 6.60 -10.95 -6.67
N ASP A 132 5.94 -12.11 -6.74
CA ASP A 132 4.69 -12.23 -7.50
C ASP A 132 3.43 -11.86 -6.71
N PHE A 133 3.47 -11.79 -5.38
CA PHE A 133 2.29 -11.58 -4.54
C PHE A 133 1.46 -10.34 -4.89
N TYR A 134 2.10 -9.29 -5.38
CA TYR A 134 1.44 -8.06 -5.82
C TYR A 134 1.16 -8.10 -7.33
N LYS A 135 2.19 -8.37 -8.14
CA LYS A 135 2.10 -8.36 -9.60
C LYS A 135 1.10 -9.38 -10.14
N SER A 136 1.10 -10.61 -9.58
CA SER A 136 0.20 -11.67 -10.06
C SER A 136 -1.27 -11.29 -9.99
N ARG A 137 -1.69 -10.51 -8.98
CA ARG A 137 -3.07 -10.01 -8.86
C ARG A 137 -3.41 -9.02 -9.98
N LEU A 138 -2.49 -8.13 -10.33
CA LEU A 138 -2.67 -7.21 -11.47
C LEU A 138 -2.67 -7.97 -12.80
N ILE A 139 -1.70 -8.88 -13.00
CA ILE A 139 -1.56 -9.67 -14.23
C ILE A 139 -2.80 -10.55 -14.45
N ALA A 140 -3.36 -11.17 -13.40
CA ALA A 140 -4.59 -11.96 -13.47
C ALA A 140 -5.80 -11.14 -13.93
N ARG A 141 -5.76 -9.81 -13.76
CA ARG A 141 -6.79 -8.86 -14.23
C ARG A 141 -6.44 -8.22 -15.59
N GLY A 142 -5.40 -8.73 -16.27
CA GLY A 142 -5.03 -8.32 -17.63
C GLY A 142 -4.15 -7.07 -17.70
N PHE A 143 -3.46 -6.69 -16.61
CA PHE A 143 -2.48 -5.61 -16.63
C PHE A 143 -1.10 -6.12 -17.07
N ASP A 144 -0.40 -5.31 -17.87
CA ASP A 144 1.03 -5.46 -18.14
C ASP A 144 1.80 -4.61 -17.12
N VAL A 145 2.60 -5.27 -16.27
CA VAL A 145 3.30 -4.64 -15.15
C VAL A 145 4.78 -4.53 -15.44
N LEU A 146 5.26 -3.31 -15.61
CA LEU A 146 6.66 -2.97 -15.80
C LEU A 146 7.31 -2.62 -14.46
N ILE A 147 8.53 -3.13 -14.25
CA ILE A 147 9.38 -2.74 -13.13
C ILE A 147 10.68 -2.12 -13.66
N PRO A 148 11.40 -1.33 -12.85
CA PRO A 148 12.73 -0.85 -13.21
C PRO A 148 13.72 -2.00 -13.48
N ASP A 149 14.86 -1.70 -14.08
CA ASP A 149 15.96 -2.65 -14.15
C ASP A 149 16.57 -2.91 -12.75
N GLU A 150 17.41 -3.93 -12.64
CA GLU A 150 17.96 -4.39 -11.36
C GLU A 150 18.67 -3.26 -10.58
N LYS A 151 19.43 -2.39 -11.29
CA LYS A 151 20.12 -1.26 -10.68
C LYS A 151 19.13 -0.25 -10.08
N ASP A 152 18.11 0.08 -10.84
CA ASP A 152 17.08 1.04 -10.42
C ASP A 152 16.17 0.45 -9.33
N VAL A 153 15.91 -0.86 -9.34
CA VAL A 153 15.24 -1.57 -8.23
C VAL A 153 16.00 -1.38 -6.92
N GLU A 154 17.33 -1.53 -6.92
CA GLU A 154 18.15 -1.34 -5.72
C GLU A 154 18.16 0.15 -5.28
N ILE A 155 18.18 1.11 -6.20
CA ILE A 155 18.08 2.54 -5.87
C ILE A 155 16.75 2.81 -5.16
N VAL A 156 15.63 2.41 -5.75
CA VAL A 156 14.29 2.59 -5.18
C VAL A 156 14.20 1.96 -3.79
N ASN A 157 14.65 0.71 -3.65
CA ASN A 157 14.62 -0.01 -2.38
C ASN A 157 15.48 0.66 -1.30
N ASN A 158 16.69 1.12 -1.64
CA ASN A 158 17.56 1.80 -0.70
C ASN A 158 16.97 3.14 -0.22
N VAL A 159 16.41 3.93 -1.12
CA VAL A 159 15.75 5.20 -0.75
C VAL A 159 14.57 4.94 0.19
N ILE A 160 13.75 3.91 -0.07
CA ILE A 160 12.63 3.56 0.81
C ILE A 160 13.13 3.27 2.22
N TYR A 161 14.07 2.34 2.41
CA TYR A 161 14.48 1.89 3.73
C TYR A 161 15.46 2.82 4.46
N LYS A 162 16.34 3.53 3.72
CA LYS A 162 17.41 4.35 4.32
C LYS A 162 17.05 5.82 4.45
N GLU A 163 15.96 6.26 3.80
CA GLU A 163 15.52 7.65 3.82
C GLU A 163 14.04 7.75 4.20
N LEU A 164 13.13 7.30 3.36
CA LEU A 164 11.69 7.54 3.52
C LEU A 164 11.11 6.91 4.79
N CYS A 165 11.48 5.67 5.13
CA CYS A 165 11.07 5.01 6.38
C CYS A 165 11.67 5.66 7.64
N LEU A 166 12.67 6.55 7.48
CA LEU A 166 13.25 7.35 8.54
C LEU A 166 12.74 8.80 8.55
N GLY A 167 11.77 9.11 7.68
CA GLY A 167 11.20 10.45 7.53
C GLY A 167 12.10 11.43 6.77
N GLU A 168 13.16 10.97 6.11
CA GLU A 168 14.07 11.80 5.33
C GLU A 168 13.58 11.92 3.88
N ILE A 169 13.45 13.16 3.39
CA ILE A 169 13.08 13.47 2.00
C ILE A 169 14.23 14.27 1.40
N ARG A 170 14.85 13.71 0.32
CA ARG A 170 16.01 14.30 -0.34
C ARG A 170 15.72 14.61 -1.81
N GLU A 171 16.17 15.77 -2.28
CA GLU A 171 15.95 16.19 -3.67
C GLU A 171 16.70 15.30 -4.67
N GLU A 172 17.87 14.78 -4.31
CA GLU A 172 18.65 13.84 -5.13
C GLU A 172 17.83 12.56 -5.37
N SER A 173 17.20 12.04 -4.33
CA SER A 173 16.34 10.85 -4.41
C SER A 173 15.08 11.12 -5.23
N ARG A 174 14.51 12.32 -5.14
CA ARG A 174 13.39 12.75 -5.99
C ARG A 174 13.77 12.78 -7.45
N ALA A 175 14.95 13.32 -7.78
CA ALA A 175 15.48 13.36 -9.14
C ALA A 175 15.67 11.95 -9.72
N GLU A 176 16.22 11.01 -8.92
CA GLU A 176 16.35 9.60 -9.32
C GLU A 176 15.01 8.93 -9.58
N PHE A 177 14.00 9.13 -8.72
CA PHE A 177 12.66 8.60 -8.97
C PHE A 177 12.04 9.18 -10.25
N SER A 178 12.20 10.48 -10.48
CA SER A 178 11.72 11.13 -11.72
C SER A 178 12.38 10.53 -12.96
N ARG A 179 13.69 10.28 -12.92
CA ARG A 179 14.45 9.62 -14.00
C ARG A 179 13.93 8.20 -14.25
N ILE A 180 13.75 7.41 -13.18
CA ILE A 180 13.25 6.03 -13.26
C ILE A 180 11.85 5.98 -13.86
N ILE A 181 10.96 6.87 -13.42
CA ILE A 181 9.59 6.97 -13.95
C ILE A 181 9.61 7.36 -15.43
N ALA A 182 10.47 8.29 -15.84
CA ALA A 182 10.63 8.68 -17.25
C ALA A 182 11.13 7.50 -18.11
N ALA A 183 12.10 6.72 -17.62
CA ALA A 183 12.58 5.54 -18.32
C ALA A 183 11.49 4.45 -18.47
N LEU A 184 10.63 4.28 -17.48
CA LEU A 184 9.48 3.35 -17.56
C LEU A 184 8.40 3.84 -18.53
N LYS A 185 8.20 5.16 -18.63
CA LYS A 185 7.35 5.77 -19.66
C LYS A 185 7.85 5.48 -21.07
N GLU A 186 9.16 5.59 -21.30
CA GLU A 186 9.78 5.25 -22.59
C GLU A 186 9.62 3.77 -22.95
N LYS A 187 9.55 2.89 -21.93
CA LYS A 187 9.21 1.46 -22.10
C LYS A 187 7.70 1.22 -22.34
N GLY A 188 6.89 2.28 -22.39
CA GLY A 188 5.48 2.25 -22.72
C GLY A 188 4.53 2.16 -21.52
N ALA A 189 4.97 2.44 -20.29
CA ALA A 189 4.06 2.59 -19.16
C ALA A 189 3.11 3.78 -19.37
N GLU A 190 1.83 3.61 -19.06
CA GLU A 190 0.78 4.64 -19.15
C GLU A 190 0.59 5.37 -17.81
N ALA A 191 0.91 4.68 -16.71
CA ALA A 191 0.83 5.19 -15.35
C ALA A 191 1.91 4.55 -14.46
N VAL A 192 2.12 5.12 -13.27
CA VAL A 192 3.00 4.58 -12.24
C VAL A 192 2.21 4.30 -10.95
N ILE A 193 2.35 3.09 -10.43
CA ILE A 193 1.86 2.68 -9.11
C ILE A 193 2.95 2.97 -8.09
N LEU A 194 2.63 3.78 -7.07
CA LEU A 194 3.48 3.94 -5.90
C LEU A 194 3.15 2.83 -4.90
N GLY A 195 3.82 1.69 -5.06
CA GLY A 195 3.64 0.46 -4.29
C GLY A 195 4.42 0.42 -2.99
N CYS A 196 4.71 1.56 -2.41
CA CYS A 196 5.17 1.77 -1.05
C CYS A 196 4.54 3.04 -0.52
N THR A 197 4.02 2.96 0.69
CA THR A 197 3.23 4.04 1.32
C THR A 197 4.03 5.33 1.51
N GLU A 198 5.35 5.24 1.63
CA GLU A 198 6.25 6.36 1.82
C GLU A 198 6.65 7.07 0.51
N ILE A 199 6.53 6.42 -0.65
CA ILE A 199 6.93 7.04 -1.93
C ILE A 199 6.10 8.28 -2.23
N GLY A 200 4.82 8.30 -1.84
CA GLY A 200 3.94 9.46 -1.99
C GLY A 200 4.39 10.70 -1.21
N LEU A 201 5.30 10.55 -0.23
CA LEU A 201 5.93 11.69 0.45
C LEU A 201 7.02 12.34 -0.42
N LEU A 202 7.67 11.56 -1.29
CA LEU A 202 8.77 12.01 -2.15
C LEU A 202 8.29 12.45 -3.53
N VAL A 203 7.42 11.65 -4.17
CA VAL A 203 6.99 11.81 -5.57
C VAL A 203 5.57 12.34 -5.61
N GLN A 204 5.40 13.51 -6.20
CA GLN A 204 4.11 14.15 -6.45
C GLN A 204 3.81 14.20 -7.95
N GLN A 205 2.55 14.42 -8.34
CA GLN A 205 2.14 14.40 -9.74
C GLN A 205 2.94 15.41 -10.59
N GLU A 206 3.30 16.57 -10.03
CA GLU A 206 4.04 17.63 -10.69
C GLU A 206 5.48 17.21 -11.07
N SER A 207 6.06 16.26 -10.32
CA SER A 207 7.41 15.71 -10.57
C SER A 207 7.42 14.39 -11.34
N SER A 208 6.24 13.90 -11.74
CA SER A 208 6.09 12.60 -12.42
C SER A 208 5.74 12.77 -13.90
N ALA A 209 6.49 12.10 -14.76
CA ALA A 209 6.19 12.01 -16.19
C ALA A 209 4.97 11.12 -16.52
N LEU A 210 4.48 10.34 -15.56
CA LEU A 210 3.35 9.44 -15.64
C LEU A 210 2.27 9.84 -14.64
N ARG A 211 1.02 9.50 -14.94
CA ARG A 211 -0.07 9.61 -13.96
C ARG A 211 0.20 8.69 -12.77
N ILE A 212 0.11 9.25 -11.56
CA ILE A 212 0.37 8.53 -10.31
C ILE A 212 -0.88 7.80 -9.83
N PHE A 213 -0.68 6.58 -9.35
CA PHE A 213 -1.63 5.80 -8.57
C PHE A 213 -0.99 5.49 -7.21
N ASP A 214 -1.29 6.31 -6.22
CA ASP A 214 -0.83 6.12 -4.85
C ASP A 214 -1.67 5.03 -4.18
N THR A 215 -1.02 3.91 -3.84
CA THR A 215 -1.70 2.75 -3.26
C THR A 215 -2.26 3.04 -1.87
N THR A 216 -1.64 3.96 -1.11
CA THR A 216 -2.11 4.37 0.23
C THR A 216 -3.44 5.10 0.12
N GLU A 217 -3.49 6.13 -0.75
CA GLU A 217 -4.70 6.91 -0.99
C GLU A 217 -5.83 6.01 -1.51
N ILE A 218 -5.55 5.21 -2.54
CA ILE A 218 -6.52 4.31 -3.15
C ILE A 218 -7.10 3.34 -2.13
N HIS A 219 -6.25 2.71 -1.33
CA HIS A 219 -6.65 1.70 -0.35
C HIS A 219 -7.43 2.31 0.82
N ALA A 220 -6.99 3.46 1.34
CA ALA A 220 -7.68 4.19 2.40
C ALA A 220 -9.05 4.71 1.95
N VAL A 221 -9.15 5.28 0.74
CA VAL A 221 -10.43 5.70 0.15
C VAL A 221 -11.36 4.51 -0.04
N ARG A 222 -10.84 3.38 -0.55
CA ARG A 222 -11.64 2.15 -0.70
C ARG A 222 -12.18 1.65 0.64
N ALA A 223 -11.36 1.67 1.70
CA ALA A 223 -11.80 1.32 3.05
C ALA A 223 -12.93 2.21 3.55
N ALA A 224 -12.83 3.52 3.34
CA ALA A 224 -13.89 4.47 3.69
C ALA A 224 -15.18 4.22 2.91
N GLU A 225 -15.08 4.00 1.59
CA GLU A 225 -16.22 3.69 0.73
C GLU A 225 -16.95 2.41 1.17
N LEU A 226 -16.20 1.35 1.52
CA LEU A 226 -16.76 0.09 2.03
C LEU A 226 -17.42 0.28 3.41
N ALA A 227 -16.86 1.12 4.27
CA ALA A 227 -17.44 1.42 5.57
C ALA A 227 -18.77 2.18 5.46
N LEU A 228 -18.95 2.95 4.41
CA LEU A 228 -20.17 3.73 4.12
C LEU A 228 -21.27 2.93 3.41
N GLN A 229 -20.93 1.75 2.86
CA GLN A 229 -21.92 0.85 2.28
C GLN A 229 -22.69 0.12 3.40
N ASP A 230 -24.01 -0.01 3.23
CA ASP A 230 -24.90 -0.73 4.14
C ASP A 230 -24.64 -2.24 4.17
#